data_d69db548e7160c1023f2ad50f776b185
#
_entry.id   d69db548e7160c1023f2ad50f776b185
#
_cell.length_a   1.000
_cell.length_b   1.000
_cell.length_c   1.000
_cell.angle_alpha   90.00
_cell.angle_beta   90.00
_cell.angle_gamma   90.00
#
_symmetry.space_group_name_H-M   'P 1'
#
loop_
_entity.id
_entity.type
_entity.pdbx_description
1 polymer ?
#
loop_
_entity_poly.entity_id
_entity_poly.type
_entity_poly.pdbx_seq_one_letter_code
_entity_poly.pdbx_strand_id
1 'polypeptide(L)'
;MAGVTLRDYQEDAVKRMKMGCILNGGVGSGKSRTAIAYYYTQYGGKVNVPNYVRMVNPPDLYIITTAHKRDLLEWEGELANFYMSTDPKVNIYKNKIVVDSWNNIKKYAGVKNSFFIFDEQRLVGYGAWVHSFFKIAAQNKWILLSATPGDTWSDYMAVFIANGFFRNKTDFQKKHVVFNPYTKFPSVLKYLVAQF
;
A
#
# COMPACT_ATOMS: atom_id res chain seq x y z
N MET A 1 0.69 20.64 20.54
CA MET A 1 0.06 19.96 19.39
C MET A 1 -0.95 18.95 19.94
N ALA A 2 -2.18 18.93 19.42
CA ALA A 2 -3.20 17.97 19.80
C ALA A 2 -2.83 16.55 19.31
N GLY A 3 -3.22 15.53 20.04
CA GLY A 3 -2.98 14.14 19.65
C GLY A 3 -3.78 13.74 18.41
N VAL A 4 -3.30 12.73 17.71
CA VAL A 4 -3.98 12.16 16.55
C VAL A 4 -5.10 11.25 17.02
N THR A 5 -6.32 11.49 16.54
CA THR A 5 -7.50 10.69 16.92
C THR A 5 -7.93 9.80 15.75
N LEU A 6 -8.16 8.54 16.05
CA LEU A 6 -8.73 7.53 15.15
C LEU A 6 -10.06 7.03 15.72
N ARG A 7 -10.95 6.58 14.86
CA ARG A 7 -12.12 5.79 15.25
C ARG A 7 -11.69 4.39 15.67
N ASP A 8 -12.47 3.72 16.52
CA ASP A 8 -12.12 2.40 17.07
C ASP A 8 -11.74 1.37 15.98
N TYR A 9 -12.52 1.29 14.92
CA TYR A 9 -12.23 0.36 13.80
C TYR A 9 -10.94 0.70 13.04
N GLN A 10 -10.54 1.99 12.98
CA GLN A 10 -9.28 2.40 12.37
C GLN A 10 -8.10 2.03 13.26
N GLU A 11 -8.23 2.24 14.57
CA GLU A 11 -7.21 1.85 15.54
C GLU A 11 -7.01 0.32 15.54
N ASP A 12 -8.11 -0.44 15.52
CA ASP A 12 -8.07 -1.89 15.44
C ASP A 12 -7.40 -2.37 14.12
N ALA A 13 -7.74 -1.73 12.99
CA ALA A 13 -7.06 -1.99 11.73
C ALA A 13 -5.55 -1.73 11.81
N VAL A 14 -5.12 -0.59 12.36
CA VAL A 14 -3.70 -0.26 12.55
C VAL A 14 -2.97 -1.33 13.37
N LYS A 15 -3.59 -1.84 14.44
CA LYS A 15 -3.01 -2.90 15.30
C LYS A 15 -2.84 -4.23 14.55
N ARG A 16 -3.72 -4.54 13.60
CA ARG A 16 -3.69 -5.79 12.82
C ARG A 16 -2.85 -5.72 11.56
N MET A 17 -2.60 -4.52 11.02
CA MET A 17 -1.83 -4.34 9.80
C MET A 17 -0.40 -4.85 9.94
N LYS A 18 0.13 -5.39 8.85
CA LYS A 18 1.52 -5.83 8.70
C LYS A 18 2.09 -5.29 7.39
N MET A 19 3.40 -5.22 7.29
CA MET A 19 4.06 -4.89 6.02
C MET A 19 3.63 -5.85 4.92
N GLY A 20 3.39 -5.31 3.73
CA GLY A 20 2.90 -6.09 2.60
C GLY A 20 1.40 -6.42 2.62
N CYS A 21 0.64 -5.93 3.60
CA CYS A 21 -0.80 -6.17 3.66
C CYS A 21 -1.60 -5.34 2.65
N ILE A 22 -2.82 -5.79 2.40
CA ILE A 22 -3.86 -5.01 1.72
C ILE A 22 -4.84 -4.52 2.78
N LEU A 23 -4.94 -3.20 2.96
CA LEU A 23 -6.01 -2.59 3.74
C LEU A 23 -7.25 -2.48 2.86
N ASN A 24 -8.19 -3.40 3.06
CA ASN A 24 -9.47 -3.41 2.35
C ASN A 24 -10.53 -2.64 3.15
N GLY A 25 -11.28 -1.80 2.46
CA GLY A 25 -12.37 -1.03 3.07
C GLY A 25 -13.13 -0.23 2.02
N GLY A 26 -14.44 -0.06 2.20
CA GLY A 26 -15.29 0.69 1.28
C GLY A 26 -14.84 2.14 1.07
N VAL A 27 -15.44 2.82 0.09
CA VAL A 27 -15.24 4.25 -0.13
C VAL A 27 -15.68 5.02 1.13
N GLY A 28 -14.92 6.03 1.53
CA GLY A 28 -15.22 6.82 2.73
C GLY A 28 -14.90 6.15 4.07
N SER A 29 -14.36 4.92 4.10
CA SER A 29 -14.00 4.23 5.35
C SER A 29 -12.76 4.80 6.06
N GLY A 30 -12.12 5.84 5.50
CA GLY A 30 -10.94 6.47 6.10
C GLY A 30 -9.65 5.66 5.94
N LYS A 31 -9.52 4.86 4.86
CA LYS A 31 -8.31 4.08 4.56
C LYS A 31 -7.04 4.92 4.52
N SER A 32 -7.11 6.12 3.92
CA SER A 32 -5.97 7.03 3.82
C SER A 32 -5.45 7.43 5.19
N ARG A 33 -6.35 7.84 6.09
CA ARG A 33 -6.02 8.15 7.49
C ARG A 33 -5.44 6.94 8.22
N THR A 34 -6.05 5.77 8.07
CA THR A 34 -5.57 4.52 8.68
C THR A 34 -4.17 4.13 8.18
N ALA A 35 -3.90 4.31 6.89
CA ALA A 35 -2.60 4.03 6.30
C ALA A 35 -1.49 4.98 6.82
N ILE A 36 -1.79 6.29 6.92
CA ILE A 36 -0.86 7.25 7.52
C ILE A 36 -0.66 6.94 9.01
N ALA A 37 -1.73 6.60 9.73
CA ALA A 37 -1.64 6.21 11.14
C ALA A 37 -0.77 4.97 11.33
N TYR A 38 -0.87 3.97 10.42
CA TYR A 38 0.00 2.82 10.46
C TYR A 38 1.47 3.22 10.28
N TYR A 39 1.80 4.01 9.25
CA TYR A 39 3.15 4.57 9.10
C TYR A 39 3.60 5.31 10.36
N TYR A 40 2.78 6.23 10.87
CA TYR A 40 3.06 7.03 12.05
C TYR A 40 3.38 6.18 13.29
N THR A 41 2.60 5.13 13.55
CA THR A 41 2.80 4.26 14.71
C THR A 41 4.01 3.34 14.56
N GLN A 42 4.38 2.93 13.33
CA GLN A 42 5.61 2.14 13.09
C GLN A 42 6.88 2.88 13.48
N TYR A 43 6.85 4.21 13.56
CA TYR A 43 8.00 5.04 13.91
C TYR A 43 7.83 5.78 15.24
N GLY A 44 7.04 5.22 16.15
CA GLY A 44 6.94 5.68 17.54
C GLY A 44 5.84 6.69 17.81
N GLY A 45 5.06 7.09 16.81
CA GLY A 45 3.86 7.88 17.01
C GLY A 45 2.80 7.12 17.82
N LYS A 46 1.93 7.84 18.52
CA LYS A 46 0.81 7.25 19.27
C LYS A 46 -0.50 7.92 18.90
N VAL A 47 -1.51 7.12 18.67
CA VAL A 47 -2.88 7.56 18.36
C VAL A 47 -3.74 7.48 19.61
N ASN A 48 -4.85 8.23 19.61
CA ASN A 48 -5.84 8.25 20.71
C ASN A 48 -5.24 8.62 22.08
N VAL A 49 -4.22 9.49 22.06
CA VAL A 49 -3.63 10.10 23.26
C VAL A 49 -3.81 11.61 23.23
N PRO A 50 -3.90 12.30 24.39
CA PRO A 50 -4.21 13.74 24.43
C PRO A 50 -3.22 14.62 23.71
N ASN A 51 -1.93 14.28 23.79
CA ASN A 51 -0.84 15.06 23.21
C ASN A 51 -0.21 14.33 22.03
N TYR A 52 0.18 15.09 21.01
CA TYR A 52 0.91 14.58 19.86
C TYR A 52 2.25 13.95 20.26
N VAL A 53 2.46 12.70 19.87
CA VAL A 53 3.72 11.98 20.08
C VAL A 53 4.50 11.95 18.76
N ARG A 54 5.68 12.56 18.77
CA ARG A 54 6.49 12.71 17.57
C ARG A 54 7.12 11.36 17.16
N MET A 55 7.14 11.08 15.86
CA MET A 55 7.91 9.94 15.32
C MET A 55 9.41 10.12 15.53
N VAL A 56 10.14 9.01 15.60
CA VAL A 56 11.60 8.99 15.72
C VAL A 56 12.19 8.48 14.40
N ASN A 57 12.98 9.32 13.75
CA ASN A 57 13.68 9.04 12.49
C ASN A 57 12.82 8.30 11.43
N PRO A 58 11.65 8.83 11.06
CA PRO A 58 10.82 8.19 10.05
C PRO A 58 11.53 8.21 8.69
N PRO A 59 11.48 7.12 7.91
CA PRO A 59 12.01 7.11 6.55
C PRO A 59 11.18 8.00 5.63
N ASP A 60 11.67 8.23 4.42
CA ASP A 60 10.91 8.90 3.38
C ASP A 60 9.60 8.15 3.11
N LEU A 61 8.52 8.90 2.88
CA LEU A 61 7.19 8.39 2.60
C LEU A 61 6.79 8.67 1.16
N TYR A 62 6.45 7.64 0.43
CA TYR A 62 5.93 7.73 -0.93
C TYR A 62 4.50 7.20 -0.98
N ILE A 63 3.58 8.04 -1.46
CA ILE A 63 2.18 7.69 -1.64
C ILE A 63 1.90 7.66 -3.14
N ILE A 64 1.64 6.48 -3.67
CA ILE A 64 1.32 6.26 -5.08
C ILE A 64 -0.18 6.05 -5.21
N THR A 65 -0.86 7.02 -5.81
CA THR A 65 -2.32 7.06 -5.89
C THR A 65 -2.80 7.29 -7.32
N THR A 66 -4.07 7.60 -7.52
CA THR A 66 -4.60 8.00 -8.83
C THR A 66 -4.17 9.45 -9.16
N ALA A 67 -4.07 9.78 -10.46
CA ALA A 67 -3.80 11.16 -10.86
C ALA A 67 -4.84 12.14 -10.30
N HIS A 68 -6.11 11.74 -10.30
CA HIS A 68 -7.22 12.55 -9.79
C HIS A 68 -7.03 12.92 -8.30
N LYS A 69 -6.75 11.95 -7.43
CA LYS A 69 -6.53 12.21 -6.00
C LYS A 69 -5.28 13.04 -5.74
N ARG A 70 -4.21 12.81 -6.51
CA ARG A 70 -2.99 13.63 -6.44
C ARG A 70 -3.32 15.09 -6.77
N ASP A 71 -4.02 15.33 -7.87
CA ASP A 71 -4.30 16.68 -8.38
C ASP A 71 -5.30 17.45 -7.50
N LEU A 72 -6.18 16.73 -6.79
CA LEU A 72 -7.10 17.30 -5.80
C LEU A 72 -6.47 17.46 -4.39
N LEU A 73 -5.20 17.11 -4.22
CA LEU A 73 -4.48 17.22 -2.94
C LEU A 73 -5.17 16.49 -1.77
N GLU A 74 -5.88 15.39 -2.03
CA GLU A 74 -6.62 14.66 -1.01
C GLU A 74 -5.70 14.10 0.10
N TRP A 75 -4.49 13.69 -0.27
CA TRP A 75 -3.50 13.15 0.66
C TRP A 75 -2.85 14.23 1.54
N GLU A 76 -2.69 15.44 1.03
CA GLU A 76 -2.15 16.57 1.79
C GLU A 76 -3.02 16.93 2.98
N GLY A 77 -4.34 16.89 2.79
CA GLY A 77 -5.30 17.10 3.89
C GLY A 77 -5.19 16.03 4.98
N GLU A 78 -5.00 14.77 4.59
CA GLU A 78 -4.82 13.68 5.57
C GLU A 78 -3.45 13.73 6.24
N LEU A 79 -2.37 14.05 5.52
CA LEU A 79 -1.03 14.23 6.07
C LEU A 79 -0.99 15.34 7.13
N ALA A 80 -1.68 16.45 6.89
CA ALA A 80 -1.75 17.58 7.81
C ALA A 80 -2.31 17.19 9.20
N ASN A 81 -3.23 16.21 9.28
CA ASN A 81 -3.73 15.69 10.55
C ASN A 81 -2.65 15.00 11.41
N PHE A 82 -1.53 14.64 10.81
CA PHE A 82 -0.37 14.03 11.46
C PHE A 82 0.82 15.00 11.54
N TYR A 83 0.61 16.28 11.28
CA TYR A 83 1.64 17.30 11.21
C TYR A 83 2.75 16.98 10.18
N MET A 84 2.36 16.28 9.12
CA MET A 84 3.20 15.93 7.97
C MET A 84 2.82 16.78 6.75
N SER A 85 3.77 17.03 5.86
CA SER A 85 3.54 17.80 4.64
C SER A 85 4.47 17.36 3.51
N THR A 86 4.00 17.44 2.28
CA THR A 86 4.83 17.31 1.06
C THR A 86 5.76 18.52 0.87
N ASP A 87 5.43 19.68 1.47
CA ASP A 87 6.32 20.84 1.52
C ASP A 87 7.39 20.64 2.61
N PRO A 88 8.69 20.54 2.24
CA PRO A 88 9.77 20.34 3.20
C PRO A 88 9.93 21.50 4.20
N LYS A 89 9.41 22.69 3.90
CA LYS A 89 9.45 23.86 4.82
C LYS A 89 8.44 23.71 5.96
N VAL A 90 7.35 22.99 5.72
CA VAL A 90 6.25 22.80 6.68
C VAL A 90 6.36 21.44 7.38
N ASN A 91 6.93 20.42 6.73
CA ASN A 91 7.09 19.11 7.31
C ASN A 91 8.01 19.11 8.53
N ILE A 92 7.45 18.79 9.69
CA ILE A 92 8.19 18.82 10.96
C ILE A 92 9.28 17.74 11.09
N TYR A 93 9.27 16.73 10.21
CA TYR A 93 10.14 15.54 10.29
C TYR A 93 11.38 15.61 9.43
N LYS A 94 11.50 16.55 8.53
CA LYS A 94 12.61 16.69 7.56
C LYS A 94 12.80 15.50 6.60
N ASN A 95 12.03 14.41 6.74
CA ASN A 95 12.01 13.35 5.74
C ASN A 95 11.23 13.80 4.50
N LYS A 96 11.53 13.20 3.37
CA LYS A 96 10.82 13.49 2.12
C LYS A 96 9.45 12.82 2.14
N ILE A 97 8.42 13.58 1.76
CA ILE A 97 7.06 13.04 1.53
C ILE A 97 6.65 13.37 0.10
N VAL A 98 6.25 12.35 -0.64
CA VAL A 98 5.87 12.46 -2.05
C VAL A 98 4.50 11.85 -2.25
N VAL A 99 3.62 12.58 -2.92
CA VAL A 99 2.35 12.07 -3.45
C VAL A 99 2.43 12.12 -4.97
N ASP A 100 2.31 10.97 -5.62
CA ASP A 100 2.37 10.91 -7.09
C ASP A 100 1.42 9.84 -7.64
N SER A 101 1.21 9.86 -8.96
CA SER A 101 0.29 8.94 -9.61
C SER A 101 0.98 7.63 -10.05
N TRP A 102 0.17 6.58 -10.16
CA TRP A 102 0.60 5.29 -10.72
C TRP A 102 1.27 5.40 -12.09
N ASN A 103 0.89 6.38 -12.89
CA ASN A 103 1.51 6.63 -14.20
C ASN A 103 3.01 6.93 -14.08
N ASN A 104 3.43 7.45 -12.94
CA ASN A 104 4.80 7.83 -12.65
C ASN A 104 5.59 6.79 -11.83
N ILE A 105 4.98 5.65 -11.47
CA ILE A 105 5.58 4.65 -10.56
C ILE A 105 7.01 4.23 -10.96
N LYS A 106 7.30 4.20 -12.27
CA LYS A 106 8.63 3.83 -12.79
C LYS A 106 9.75 4.74 -12.26
N LYS A 107 9.45 6.00 -11.94
CA LYS A 107 10.44 6.96 -11.39
C LYS A 107 11.00 6.50 -10.04
N TYR A 108 10.23 5.70 -9.30
CA TYR A 108 10.54 5.28 -7.94
C TYR A 108 11.15 3.88 -7.84
N ALA A 109 11.38 3.20 -8.98
CA ALA A 109 11.90 1.83 -9.00
C ALA A 109 13.32 1.67 -8.40
N GLY A 110 14.06 2.76 -8.26
CA GLY A 110 15.39 2.80 -7.63
C GLY A 110 15.40 3.29 -6.17
N VAL A 111 14.25 3.67 -5.61
CA VAL A 111 14.14 4.13 -4.22
C VAL A 111 14.35 2.96 -3.26
N LYS A 112 15.08 3.22 -2.16
CA LYS A 112 15.42 2.22 -1.14
C LYS A 112 15.18 2.75 0.26
N ASN A 113 14.98 1.83 1.21
CA ASN A 113 14.89 2.13 2.64
C ASN A 113 13.79 3.16 2.99
N SER A 114 12.72 3.18 2.21
CA SER A 114 11.59 4.10 2.35
C SER A 114 10.30 3.34 2.67
N PHE A 115 9.23 4.09 2.93
CA PHE A 115 7.91 3.52 3.13
C PHE A 115 6.99 3.92 1.97
N PHE A 116 6.28 2.95 1.40
CA PHE A 116 5.33 3.17 0.32
C PHE A 116 3.90 2.85 0.75
N ILE A 117 2.98 3.75 0.42
CA ILE A 117 1.54 3.52 0.45
C ILE A 117 1.07 3.47 -1.00
N PHE A 118 0.56 2.33 -1.44
CA PHE A 118 -0.03 2.14 -2.76
C PHE A 118 -1.55 2.23 -2.64
N ASP A 119 -2.18 3.21 -3.27
CA ASP A 119 -3.60 3.52 -3.13
C ASP A 119 -4.38 3.30 -4.43
N GLU A 120 -5.54 2.68 -4.30
CA GLU A 120 -6.57 2.50 -5.34
C GLU A 120 -6.13 1.79 -6.63
N GLN A 121 -5.17 0.90 -6.59
CA GLN A 121 -4.82 0.13 -7.77
C GLN A 121 -4.97 -1.38 -7.57
N ARG A 122 -5.62 -2.01 -8.52
CA ARG A 122 -5.53 -3.44 -8.71
C ARG A 122 -4.20 -3.73 -9.43
N LEU A 123 -3.30 -4.42 -8.77
CA LEU A 123 -2.07 -4.91 -9.38
C LEU A 123 -2.36 -6.17 -10.21
N VAL A 124 -3.25 -6.01 -11.20
CA VAL A 124 -3.72 -7.10 -12.05
C VAL A 124 -2.80 -7.25 -13.27
N GLY A 125 -2.54 -8.50 -13.64
CA GLY A 125 -1.71 -8.81 -14.79
C GLY A 125 -0.20 -8.74 -14.50
N TYR A 126 0.60 -8.47 -15.53
CA TYR A 126 2.07 -8.45 -15.45
C TYR A 126 2.66 -7.30 -16.27
N GLY A 127 1.97 -6.16 -16.28
CA GLY A 127 2.35 -4.96 -17.02
C GLY A 127 3.48 -4.16 -16.34
N ALA A 128 3.84 -3.03 -16.96
CA ALA A 128 4.94 -2.17 -16.53
C ALA A 128 4.80 -1.67 -15.08
N TRP A 129 3.59 -1.43 -14.60
CA TRP A 129 3.34 -1.01 -13.23
C TRP A 129 3.68 -2.11 -12.22
N VAL A 130 3.32 -3.37 -12.50
CA VAL A 130 3.63 -4.51 -11.64
C VAL A 130 5.14 -4.75 -11.57
N HIS A 131 5.87 -4.63 -12.68
CA HIS A 131 7.32 -4.71 -12.67
C HIS A 131 7.98 -3.61 -11.82
N SER A 132 7.46 -2.38 -11.91
CA SER A 132 7.95 -1.27 -11.07
C SER A 132 7.62 -1.51 -9.60
N PHE A 133 6.39 -1.97 -9.29
CA PHE A 133 5.97 -2.37 -7.95
C PHE A 133 6.91 -3.43 -7.35
N PHE A 134 7.25 -4.49 -8.08
CA PHE A 134 8.18 -5.51 -7.56
C PHE A 134 9.55 -4.94 -7.20
N LYS A 135 10.10 -4.04 -8.03
CA LYS A 135 11.39 -3.39 -7.75
C LYS A 135 11.33 -2.54 -6.49
N ILE A 136 10.24 -1.82 -6.29
CA ILE A 136 10.01 -0.99 -5.11
C ILE A 136 9.81 -1.89 -3.88
N ALA A 137 8.92 -2.86 -3.96
CA ALA A 137 8.57 -3.75 -2.85
C ALA A 137 9.76 -4.55 -2.31
N ALA A 138 10.68 -4.93 -3.20
CA ALA A 138 11.89 -5.68 -2.83
C ALA A 138 12.88 -4.88 -1.95
N GLN A 139 12.81 -3.56 -1.94
CA GLN A 139 13.80 -2.69 -1.29
C GLN A 139 13.20 -1.73 -0.25
N ASN A 140 11.88 -1.76 -0.08
CA ASN A 140 11.16 -0.81 0.75
C ASN A 140 10.09 -1.50 1.60
N LYS A 141 9.66 -0.86 2.66
CA LYS A 141 8.44 -1.22 3.39
C LYS A 141 7.23 -0.70 2.62
N TRP A 142 6.14 -1.46 2.62
CA TRP A 142 4.96 -1.04 1.87
C TRP A 142 3.66 -1.63 2.41
N ILE A 143 2.57 -0.95 2.10
CA ILE A 143 1.18 -1.42 2.25
C ILE A 143 0.39 -1.01 1.01
N LEU A 144 -0.70 -1.72 0.74
CA LEU A 144 -1.62 -1.44 -0.37
C LEU A 144 -3.02 -1.14 0.18
N LEU A 145 -3.70 -0.16 -0.41
CA LEU A 145 -5.08 0.19 -0.09
C LEU A 145 -5.98 -0.13 -1.27
N SER A 146 -7.13 -0.73 -1.03
CA SER A 146 -8.12 -0.94 -2.08
C SER A 146 -9.53 -1.03 -1.50
N ALA A 147 -10.51 -0.48 -2.23
CA ALA A 147 -11.92 -0.77 -1.99
C ALA A 147 -12.35 -2.08 -2.65
N THR A 148 -11.65 -2.47 -3.72
CA THR A 148 -11.95 -3.65 -4.54
C THR A 148 -10.63 -4.36 -4.89
N PRO A 149 -10.01 -5.05 -3.92
CA PRO A 149 -8.65 -5.57 -4.09
C PRO A 149 -8.55 -6.68 -5.15
N GLY A 150 -9.62 -7.41 -5.41
CA GLY A 150 -9.70 -8.45 -6.43
C GLY A 150 -10.90 -9.37 -6.24
N ASP A 151 -11.33 -10.02 -7.32
CA ASP A 151 -12.44 -10.97 -7.34
C ASP A 151 -11.92 -12.42 -7.39
N THR A 152 -10.70 -12.60 -7.87
CA THR A 152 -10.06 -13.90 -8.03
C THR A 152 -8.66 -13.93 -7.39
N TRP A 153 -8.16 -15.12 -7.09
CA TRP A 153 -6.80 -15.27 -6.55
C TRP A 153 -5.70 -14.73 -7.48
N SER A 154 -5.94 -14.72 -8.79
CA SER A 154 -5.01 -14.11 -9.75
C SER A 154 -4.83 -12.62 -9.57
N ASP A 155 -5.83 -11.93 -9.04
CA ASP A 155 -5.77 -10.48 -8.79
C ASP A 155 -4.80 -10.15 -7.65
N TYR A 156 -4.55 -11.09 -6.75
CA TYR A 156 -3.61 -10.97 -5.63
C TYR A 156 -2.21 -11.48 -5.95
N MET A 157 -1.99 -12.06 -7.14
CA MET A 157 -0.73 -12.72 -7.51
C MET A 157 0.49 -11.80 -7.31
N ALA A 158 0.40 -10.54 -7.69
CA ALA A 158 1.50 -9.60 -7.52
C ALA A 158 1.84 -9.36 -6.03
N VAL A 159 0.83 -9.25 -5.19
CA VAL A 159 1.00 -9.10 -3.73
C VAL A 159 1.62 -10.36 -3.12
N PHE A 160 1.17 -11.54 -3.53
CA PHE A 160 1.72 -12.81 -3.07
C PHE A 160 3.19 -13.00 -3.46
N ILE A 161 3.56 -12.63 -4.70
CA ILE A 161 4.95 -12.67 -5.15
C ILE A 161 5.80 -11.66 -4.36
N ALA A 162 5.32 -10.43 -4.19
CA ALA A 162 6.03 -9.39 -3.44
C ALA A 162 6.27 -9.76 -1.97
N ASN A 163 5.37 -10.56 -1.38
CA ASN A 163 5.50 -11.10 -0.01
C ASN A 163 6.30 -12.42 0.05
N GLY A 164 6.78 -12.95 -1.09
CA GLY A 164 7.60 -14.14 -1.13
C GLY A 164 6.86 -15.47 -1.05
N PHE A 165 5.51 -15.47 -1.11
CA PHE A 165 4.73 -16.72 -1.14
C PHE A 165 4.96 -17.52 -2.42
N PHE A 166 5.23 -16.84 -3.53
CA PHE A 166 5.60 -17.42 -4.81
C PHE A 166 6.80 -16.69 -5.40
N ARG A 167 7.66 -17.44 -6.11
CA ARG A 167 8.86 -16.87 -6.75
C ARG A 167 8.52 -15.95 -7.91
N ASN A 168 7.51 -16.30 -8.69
CA ASN A 168 7.07 -15.59 -9.90
C ASN A 168 5.68 -16.08 -10.36
N LYS A 169 5.16 -15.49 -11.44
CA LYS A 169 3.89 -15.86 -12.06
C LYS A 169 3.80 -17.36 -12.40
N THR A 170 4.84 -17.93 -12.97
CA THR A 170 4.86 -19.36 -13.36
C THR A 170 4.77 -20.26 -12.14
N ASP A 171 5.46 -19.93 -11.05
CA ASP A 171 5.39 -20.66 -9.79
C ASP A 171 3.99 -20.60 -9.17
N PHE A 172 3.37 -19.41 -9.14
CA PHE A 172 1.98 -19.23 -8.72
C PHE A 172 1.03 -20.08 -9.57
N GLN A 173 1.14 -20.01 -10.89
CA GLN A 173 0.26 -20.74 -11.80
C GLN A 173 0.39 -22.25 -11.64
N LYS A 174 1.60 -22.77 -11.56
CA LYS A 174 1.85 -24.22 -11.38
C LYS A 174 1.31 -24.77 -10.07
N LYS A 175 1.38 -23.99 -8.99
CA LYS A 175 1.01 -24.44 -7.66
C LYS A 175 -0.45 -24.17 -7.29
N HIS A 176 -1.07 -23.19 -7.95
CA HIS A 176 -2.35 -22.65 -7.47
C HIS A 176 -3.46 -22.59 -8.54
N VAL A 177 -3.14 -22.76 -9.81
CA VAL A 177 -4.10 -22.60 -10.91
C VAL A 177 -4.25 -23.89 -11.70
N VAL A 178 -5.48 -24.32 -11.90
CA VAL A 178 -5.83 -25.37 -12.86
C VAL A 178 -6.43 -24.72 -14.10
N PHE A 179 -5.77 -24.87 -15.23
CA PHE A 179 -6.24 -24.35 -16.51
C PHE A 179 -7.25 -25.31 -17.17
N ASN A 180 -8.20 -24.73 -17.86
CA ASN A 180 -9.16 -25.51 -18.65
C ASN A 180 -8.44 -26.10 -19.90
N PRO A 181 -8.35 -27.43 -20.04
CA PRO A 181 -7.66 -28.07 -21.14
C PRO A 181 -8.42 -28.00 -22.49
N TYR A 182 -9.69 -27.62 -22.43
CA TYR A 182 -10.58 -27.64 -23.61
C TYR A 182 -10.70 -26.28 -24.32
N THR A 183 -9.99 -25.26 -23.84
CA THR A 183 -10.02 -23.92 -24.43
C THR A 183 -8.79 -23.64 -25.28
N LYS A 184 -8.98 -22.98 -26.44
CA LYS A 184 -7.90 -22.58 -27.35
C LYS A 184 -6.89 -21.62 -26.66
N PHE A 185 -7.35 -20.81 -25.76
CA PHE A 185 -6.54 -19.89 -24.94
C PHE A 185 -6.59 -20.32 -23.48
N PRO A 186 -5.47 -20.19 -22.74
CA PRO A 186 -5.44 -20.52 -21.32
C PRO A 186 -6.53 -19.77 -20.54
N SER A 187 -7.50 -20.49 -20.00
CA SER A 187 -8.51 -19.96 -19.09
C SER A 187 -8.45 -20.73 -17.77
N VAL A 188 -8.67 -20.03 -16.65
CA VAL A 188 -8.64 -20.66 -15.33
C VAL A 188 -9.92 -21.48 -15.16
N LEU A 189 -9.76 -22.77 -14.87
CA LEU A 189 -10.86 -23.67 -14.53
C LEU A 189 -11.19 -23.56 -13.04
N LYS A 190 -10.16 -23.63 -12.19
CA LYS A 190 -10.27 -23.47 -10.74
C LYS A 190 -8.94 -23.08 -10.12
N TYR A 191 -9.00 -22.56 -8.91
CA TYR A 191 -7.83 -22.39 -8.05
C TYR A 191 -7.71 -23.53 -7.07
N LEU A 192 -6.50 -24.02 -6.82
CA LEU A 192 -6.22 -24.94 -5.73
C LEU A 192 -6.18 -24.13 -4.43
N VAL A 193 -6.79 -24.66 -3.38
CA VAL A 193 -6.73 -24.03 -2.05
C VAL A 193 -5.30 -24.12 -1.56
N ALA A 194 -4.63 -22.97 -1.44
CA ALA A 194 -3.34 -22.92 -0.78
C ALA A 194 -3.58 -22.95 0.73
N GLN A 195 -2.99 -23.92 1.39
CA GLN A 195 -2.83 -23.87 2.84
C GLN A 195 -1.65 -22.92 3.11
N PHE A 196 -1.96 -21.72 3.61
CA PHE A 196 -0.98 -20.73 4.04
C PHE A 196 -0.80 -20.82 5.56
#